data_93e5018c9a04182f5d704429ba3d179f
#
_entry.id   93e5018c9a04182f5d704429ba3d179f
#
_cell.length_a   1.000
_cell.length_b   1.000
_cell.length_c   1.000
_cell.angle_alpha   90.00
_cell.angle_beta   90.00
_cell.angle_gamma   90.00
#
_symmetry.space_group_name_H-M   'P 1'
#
loop_
_entity.id
_entity.type
_entity.pdbx_description
1 polymer ?
#
loop_
_entity_poly.entity_id
_entity_poly.type
_entity_poly.pdbx_seq_one_letter_code
_entity_poly.pdbx_strand_id
1 'polypeptide(L)'
;MHLLKDKKYKFIFYSLLIVFLTSTNNYNFINGNLFSVKHIYVSGLSKEKNKIINNQIKNIKEENIFFLKKDYFTKLINRNDTKYLNIKKKYPNELKLDFIPAKPLCIIEIQDSKIVLGDNGKKLDIKIKSNNVPTVLGSDNFSEIFYVINLLKSSKFEHKKIEKIIFFKSGRFDVNLNNGVIIKFPIKYNKEIINYSRNLLNKKKIC
;
A
#
# COMPACT_ATOMS: atom_id res chain seq x y z
N MET A 1 -22.55 -38.73 8.51
CA MET A 1 -21.89 -38.73 9.85
C MET A 1 -22.24 -39.99 10.67
N HIS A 2 -22.33 -41.18 10.02
CA HIS A 2 -22.76 -42.48 10.66
C HIS A 2 -21.59 -43.42 10.96
N LEU A 3 -20.36 -43.14 10.48
CA LEU A 3 -19.21 -44.07 10.56
C LEU A 3 -18.51 -44.15 11.93
N LEU A 4 -18.89 -43.31 12.90
CA LEU A 4 -18.23 -43.25 14.21
C LEU A 4 -18.98 -43.99 15.33
N LYS A 5 -20.03 -44.78 15.02
CA LYS A 5 -20.80 -45.48 16.07
C LYS A 5 -20.10 -46.77 16.55
N ASP A 6 -19.31 -47.45 15.71
CA ASP A 6 -18.60 -48.67 16.08
C ASP A 6 -17.32 -48.42 16.85
N LYS A 7 -17.13 -49.10 17.97
CA LYS A 7 -15.92 -48.99 18.82
C LYS A 7 -14.62 -49.23 18.04
N LYS A 8 -14.63 -50.11 17.04
CA LYS A 8 -13.49 -50.41 16.17
C LYS A 8 -13.07 -49.18 15.31
N TYR A 9 -14.03 -48.48 14.70
CA TYR A 9 -13.73 -47.27 13.89
C TYR A 9 -13.24 -46.10 14.74
N LYS A 10 -13.75 -45.97 15.95
CA LYS A 10 -13.24 -44.97 16.92
C LYS A 10 -11.79 -45.26 17.28
N PHE A 11 -11.46 -46.51 17.55
CA PHE A 11 -10.10 -46.92 17.87
C PHE A 11 -9.13 -46.65 16.71
N ILE A 12 -9.51 -47.02 15.48
CA ILE A 12 -8.72 -46.76 14.27
C ILE A 12 -8.56 -45.25 14.07
N PHE A 13 -9.63 -44.44 14.24
CA PHE A 13 -9.58 -42.99 14.11
C PHE A 13 -8.63 -42.35 15.12
N TYR A 14 -8.72 -42.77 16.41
CA TYR A 14 -7.81 -42.22 17.44
C TYR A 14 -6.37 -42.70 17.23
N SER A 15 -6.13 -43.91 16.80
CA SER A 15 -4.79 -44.39 16.44
C SER A 15 -4.20 -43.59 15.28
N LEU A 16 -4.96 -43.34 14.21
CA LEU A 16 -4.55 -42.51 13.10
C LEU A 16 -4.26 -41.07 13.55
N LEU A 17 -5.11 -40.54 14.43
CA LEU A 17 -4.92 -39.17 14.98
C LEU A 17 -3.67 -39.05 15.84
N ILE A 18 -3.36 -40.07 16.65
CA ILE A 18 -2.11 -40.14 17.43
C ILE A 18 -0.90 -40.22 16.49
N VAL A 19 -0.93 -41.10 15.49
CA VAL A 19 0.16 -41.21 14.50
C VAL A 19 0.35 -39.87 13.75
N PHE A 20 -0.74 -39.22 13.38
CA PHE A 20 -0.68 -37.89 12.74
C PHE A 20 -0.08 -36.84 13.67
N LEU A 21 -0.51 -36.75 14.93
CA LEU A 21 0.02 -35.83 15.91
C LEU A 21 1.49 -36.09 16.24
N THR A 22 1.90 -37.33 16.36
CA THR A 22 3.31 -37.68 16.63
C THR A 22 4.19 -37.43 15.41
N SER A 23 3.70 -37.65 14.20
CA SER A 23 4.44 -37.35 12.96
C SER A 23 4.61 -35.84 12.74
N THR A 24 3.62 -35.01 13.12
CA THR A 24 3.72 -33.55 13.01
C THR A 24 4.64 -32.93 14.08
N ASN A 25 4.87 -33.62 15.19
CA ASN A 25 5.79 -33.18 16.26
C ASN A 25 7.26 -33.53 15.96
N ASN A 26 7.53 -34.13 14.82
CA ASN A 26 8.91 -34.46 14.42
C ASN A 26 9.55 -33.21 13.80
N TYR A 27 10.44 -32.56 14.53
CA TYR A 27 11.20 -31.38 14.11
C TYR A 27 11.88 -31.58 12.76
N ASN A 28 12.30 -32.77 12.43
CA ASN A 28 12.94 -33.09 11.16
C ASN A 28 11.98 -33.05 9.97
N PHE A 29 10.69 -33.30 10.18
CA PHE A 29 9.69 -33.21 9.12
C PHE A 29 9.39 -31.76 8.74
N ILE A 30 9.31 -30.88 9.75
CA ILE A 30 9.04 -29.44 9.53
C ILE A 30 10.30 -28.72 9.02
N ASN A 31 11.48 -29.12 9.47
CA ASN A 31 12.76 -28.56 9.05
C ASN A 31 13.34 -29.24 7.79
N GLY A 32 12.66 -30.26 7.26
CA GLY A 32 13.08 -30.91 6.02
C GLY A 32 13.01 -29.97 4.81
N ASN A 33 13.83 -30.21 3.80
CA ASN A 33 13.92 -29.44 2.54
C ASN A 33 12.60 -29.31 1.77
N LEU A 34 11.54 -30.04 2.20
CA LEU A 34 10.22 -29.98 1.57
C LEU A 34 9.56 -28.59 1.71
N PHE A 35 9.72 -27.94 2.85
CA PHE A 35 9.13 -26.64 3.15
C PHE A 35 10.10 -25.46 3.02
N SER A 36 11.30 -25.71 2.52
CA SER A 36 12.25 -24.65 2.19
C SER A 36 11.78 -23.88 0.96
N VAL A 37 11.85 -22.54 0.99
CA VAL A 37 11.49 -21.70 -0.16
C VAL A 37 12.42 -21.96 -1.33
N LYS A 38 11.91 -22.56 -2.40
CA LYS A 38 12.66 -22.84 -3.64
C LYS A 38 12.37 -21.81 -4.72
N HIS A 39 11.10 -21.42 -4.84
CA HIS A 39 10.65 -20.51 -5.89
C HIS A 39 10.11 -19.21 -5.31
N ILE A 40 10.67 -18.09 -5.78
CA ILE A 40 10.23 -16.75 -5.39
C ILE A 40 9.79 -16.03 -6.67
N TYR A 41 8.53 -15.61 -6.68
CA TYR A 41 7.94 -14.84 -7.79
C TYR A 41 7.74 -13.40 -7.35
N VAL A 42 8.38 -12.46 -8.06
CA VAL A 42 8.25 -11.01 -7.82
C VAL A 42 7.53 -10.40 -9.00
N SER A 43 6.46 -9.66 -8.73
CA SER A 43 5.64 -8.98 -9.74
C SER A 43 5.15 -7.61 -9.28
N GLY A 44 4.62 -6.83 -10.24
CA GLY A 44 3.95 -5.54 -9.97
C GLY A 44 4.78 -4.29 -10.23
N LEU A 45 6.11 -4.37 -10.26
CA LEU A 45 7.00 -3.26 -10.64
C LEU A 45 7.57 -3.47 -12.06
N SER A 46 8.44 -2.57 -12.51
CA SER A 46 9.16 -2.77 -13.77
C SER A 46 10.04 -4.02 -13.74
N LYS A 47 10.32 -4.61 -14.92
CA LYS A 47 11.15 -5.83 -15.04
C LYS A 47 12.49 -5.68 -14.34
N GLU A 48 13.15 -4.53 -14.49
CA GLU A 48 14.45 -4.22 -13.86
C GLU A 48 14.34 -4.20 -12.33
N LYS A 49 13.33 -3.49 -11.79
CA LYS A 49 13.09 -3.41 -10.34
C LYS A 49 12.74 -4.76 -9.74
N ASN A 50 11.91 -5.54 -10.42
CA ASN A 50 11.60 -6.91 -9.98
C ASN A 50 12.86 -7.78 -9.92
N LYS A 51 13.77 -7.65 -10.90
CA LYS A 51 15.05 -8.37 -10.90
C LYS A 51 15.95 -7.96 -9.73
N ILE A 52 16.06 -6.65 -9.46
CA ILE A 52 16.82 -6.13 -8.31
C ILE A 52 16.26 -6.68 -7.00
N ILE A 53 14.94 -6.64 -6.81
CA ILE A 53 14.29 -7.17 -5.61
C ILE A 53 14.54 -8.67 -5.48
N ASN A 54 14.39 -9.43 -6.56
CA ASN A 54 14.64 -10.87 -6.53
C ASN A 54 16.08 -11.21 -6.12
N ASN A 55 17.04 -10.38 -6.51
CA ASN A 55 18.42 -10.52 -6.05
C ASN A 55 18.61 -10.17 -4.57
N GLN A 56 17.90 -9.15 -4.07
CA GLN A 56 17.98 -8.74 -2.66
C GLN A 56 17.38 -9.77 -1.70
N ILE A 57 16.44 -10.58 -2.16
CA ILE A 57 15.75 -11.59 -1.33
C ILE A 57 16.28 -13.01 -1.53
N LYS A 58 17.41 -13.17 -2.22
CA LYS A 58 18.03 -14.50 -2.41
C LYS A 58 18.28 -15.24 -1.09
N ASN A 59 18.59 -14.50 -0.02
CA ASN A 59 18.83 -15.06 1.31
C ASN A 59 17.60 -15.74 1.93
N ILE A 60 16.39 -15.48 1.38
CA ILE A 60 15.16 -16.13 1.83
C ILE A 60 15.03 -17.53 1.19
N LYS A 61 15.76 -17.81 0.12
CA LYS A 61 15.84 -19.17 -0.42
C LYS A 61 16.46 -20.09 0.63
N GLU A 62 15.88 -21.27 0.76
CA GLU A 62 16.24 -22.28 1.75
C GLU A 62 15.69 -22.04 3.16
N GLU A 63 15.19 -20.83 3.47
CA GLU A 63 14.44 -20.60 4.70
C GLU A 63 13.12 -21.37 4.69
N ASN A 64 12.70 -21.86 5.84
CA ASN A 64 11.45 -22.56 5.96
C ASN A 64 10.26 -21.62 5.81
N ILE A 65 9.36 -21.90 4.85
CA ILE A 65 8.23 -21.04 4.49
C ILE A 65 7.28 -20.76 5.66
N PHE A 66 7.15 -21.70 6.63
CA PHE A 66 6.32 -21.49 7.81
C PHE A 66 6.88 -20.43 8.74
N PHE A 67 8.20 -20.38 8.90
CA PHE A 67 8.88 -19.48 9.82
C PHE A 67 9.23 -18.12 9.23
N LEU A 68 8.96 -17.88 7.95
CA LEU A 68 9.16 -16.57 7.34
C LEU A 68 8.30 -15.51 8.03
N LYS A 69 8.95 -14.62 8.77
CA LYS A 69 8.34 -13.50 9.48
C LYS A 69 8.17 -12.30 8.55
N LYS A 70 7.19 -11.44 8.86
CA LYS A 70 6.93 -10.21 8.12
C LYS A 70 8.14 -9.27 8.10
N ASP A 71 8.97 -9.32 9.13
CA ASP A 71 10.16 -8.48 9.29
C ASP A 71 11.19 -8.65 8.17
N TYR A 72 11.29 -9.86 7.59
CA TYR A 72 12.13 -10.09 6.40
C TYR A 72 11.78 -9.18 5.22
N PHE A 73 10.53 -8.75 5.15
CA PHE A 73 10.00 -7.95 4.05
C PHE A 73 9.87 -6.47 4.38
N THR A 74 10.20 -6.05 5.62
CA THR A 74 10.03 -4.66 6.08
C THR A 74 10.78 -3.67 5.19
N LYS A 75 12.02 -3.98 4.79
CA LYS A 75 12.81 -3.14 3.88
C LYS A 75 12.16 -3.01 2.50
N LEU A 76 11.52 -4.06 2.02
CA LEU A 76 10.81 -4.07 0.72
C LEU A 76 9.50 -3.29 0.79
N ILE A 77 8.79 -3.36 1.91
CA ILE A 77 7.53 -2.63 2.16
C ILE A 77 7.81 -1.12 2.26
N ASN A 78 8.95 -0.75 2.85
CA ASN A 78 9.31 0.65 3.08
C ASN A 78 9.92 1.37 1.87
N ARG A 79 9.89 0.78 0.68
CA ARG A 79 10.35 1.44 -0.55
C ARG A 79 9.47 2.63 -0.90
N ASN A 80 10.11 3.67 -1.45
CA ASN A 80 9.39 4.88 -1.86
C ASN A 80 8.44 4.63 -3.04
N ASP A 81 8.82 3.73 -3.94
CA ASP A 81 8.05 3.40 -5.15
C ASP A 81 6.93 2.36 -4.93
N THR A 82 6.76 1.90 -3.70
CA THR A 82 5.78 0.87 -3.35
C THR A 82 4.71 1.45 -2.44
N LYS A 83 3.45 1.28 -2.82
CA LYS A 83 2.31 1.59 -1.96
C LYS A 83 1.97 0.43 -1.04
N TYR A 84 1.96 -0.76 -1.58
CA TYR A 84 1.59 -1.98 -0.86
C TYR A 84 2.34 -3.19 -1.40
N LEU A 85 2.67 -4.13 -0.51
CA LEU A 85 3.24 -5.43 -0.84
C LEU A 85 2.32 -6.53 -0.33
N ASN A 86 1.80 -7.33 -1.24
CA ASN A 86 1.03 -8.52 -0.93
C ASN A 86 1.97 -9.75 -0.95
N ILE A 87 2.03 -10.44 0.18
CA ILE A 87 2.90 -11.61 0.37
C ILE A 87 1.99 -12.84 0.45
N LYS A 88 2.16 -13.76 -0.50
CA LYS A 88 1.42 -15.02 -0.54
C LYS A 88 2.38 -16.20 -0.43
N LYS A 89 2.21 -16.99 0.60
CA LYS A 89 2.88 -18.29 0.77
C LYS A 89 2.07 -19.35 0.03
N LYS A 90 2.69 -20.04 -0.91
CA LYS A 90 2.12 -21.20 -1.60
C LYS A 90 2.90 -22.43 -1.20
N TYR A 91 2.30 -23.22 -0.36
CA TYR A 91 2.91 -24.44 0.14
C TYR A 91 3.08 -25.49 -0.99
N PRO A 92 4.14 -26.31 -0.94
CA PRO A 92 5.08 -26.39 0.17
C PRO A 92 6.26 -25.39 0.12
N ASN A 93 6.63 -24.80 -1.04
CA ASN A 93 7.94 -24.16 -1.21
C ASN A 93 7.96 -22.92 -2.11
N GLU A 94 6.77 -22.32 -2.40
CA GLU A 94 6.68 -21.14 -3.25
C GLU A 94 6.30 -19.87 -2.46
N LEU A 95 6.98 -18.77 -2.77
CA LEU A 95 6.68 -17.45 -2.23
C LEU A 95 6.34 -16.49 -3.36
N LYS A 96 5.18 -15.83 -3.28
CA LYS A 96 4.77 -14.83 -4.25
C LYS A 96 4.72 -13.45 -3.61
N LEU A 97 5.43 -12.49 -4.20
CA LEU A 97 5.53 -11.10 -3.79
C LEU A 97 4.91 -10.21 -4.89
N ASP A 98 3.69 -9.72 -4.64
CA ASP A 98 2.99 -8.84 -5.57
C ASP A 98 3.06 -7.39 -5.06
N PHE A 99 3.86 -6.57 -5.73
CA PHE A 99 4.01 -5.15 -5.42
C PHE A 99 2.93 -4.33 -6.12
N ILE A 100 2.29 -3.45 -5.37
CA ILE A 100 1.44 -2.40 -5.92
C ILE A 100 2.27 -1.11 -5.94
N PRO A 101 2.60 -0.56 -7.13
CA PRO A 101 3.40 0.64 -7.24
C PRO A 101 2.65 1.86 -6.69
N ALA A 102 3.38 2.76 -6.07
CA ALA A 102 2.84 4.06 -5.67
C ALA A 102 2.56 4.92 -6.91
N LYS A 103 1.41 5.60 -6.88
CA LYS A 103 0.99 6.51 -7.96
C LYS A 103 1.27 7.97 -7.54
N PRO A 104 1.59 8.85 -8.48
CA PRO A 104 1.72 10.28 -8.19
C PRO A 104 0.45 10.84 -7.57
N LEU A 105 0.60 11.58 -6.49
CA LEU A 105 -0.48 12.23 -5.77
C LEU A 105 -0.52 13.74 -6.08
N CYS A 106 0.62 14.40 -6.00
CA CYS A 106 0.81 15.82 -6.33
C CYS A 106 2.27 16.12 -6.66
N ILE A 107 2.51 17.30 -7.20
CA ILE A 107 3.84 17.90 -7.35
C ILE A 107 3.97 19.00 -6.32
N ILE A 108 5.00 18.95 -5.48
CA ILE A 108 5.32 19.97 -4.51
C ILE A 108 6.41 20.85 -5.11
N GLU A 109 6.14 22.16 -5.22
CA GLU A 109 7.12 23.13 -5.67
C GLU A 109 7.69 23.89 -4.45
N ILE A 110 8.99 23.72 -4.23
CA ILE A 110 9.76 24.37 -3.16
C ILE A 110 10.89 25.13 -3.82
N GLN A 111 10.83 26.46 -3.80
CA GLN A 111 11.77 27.31 -4.54
C GLN A 111 11.87 26.85 -6.00
N ASP A 112 13.06 26.44 -6.47
CA ASP A 112 13.29 25.98 -7.84
C ASP A 112 13.19 24.45 -8.02
N SER A 113 12.83 23.73 -6.96
CA SER A 113 12.76 22.26 -7.00
C SER A 113 11.32 21.74 -7.08
N LYS A 114 11.14 20.68 -7.87
CA LYS A 114 9.85 19.96 -7.99
C LYS A 114 9.99 18.56 -7.42
N ILE A 115 9.21 18.26 -6.41
CA ILE A 115 9.18 16.96 -5.74
C ILE A 115 7.84 16.29 -6.03
N VAL A 116 7.85 15.04 -6.48
CA VAL A 116 6.63 14.27 -6.67
C VAL A 116 6.31 13.52 -5.39
N LEU A 117 5.14 13.77 -4.80
CA LEU A 117 4.62 13.01 -3.67
C LEU A 117 3.75 11.87 -4.18
N GLY A 118 3.97 10.66 -3.65
CA GLY A 118 3.19 9.47 -3.96
C GLY A 118 1.93 9.33 -3.10
N ASP A 119 1.01 8.48 -3.56
CA ASP A 119 -0.20 8.09 -2.81
C ASP A 119 0.09 7.13 -1.64
N ASN A 120 1.36 6.88 -1.35
CA ASN A 120 1.91 6.24 -0.16
C ASN A 120 2.52 7.26 0.84
N GLY A 121 2.41 8.57 0.57
CA GLY A 121 2.96 9.64 1.39
C GLY A 121 4.47 9.82 1.29
N LYS A 122 5.14 9.18 0.33
CA LYS A 122 6.60 9.24 0.16
C LYS A 122 6.98 9.96 -1.13
N LYS A 123 8.20 10.52 -1.15
CA LYS A 123 8.79 11.11 -2.36
C LYS A 123 8.99 10.02 -3.42
N LEU A 124 8.54 10.29 -4.65
CA LEU A 124 8.78 9.44 -5.80
C LEU A 124 9.89 10.02 -6.69
N ASP A 125 10.82 9.16 -7.09
CA ASP A 125 11.91 9.54 -8.01
C ASP A 125 11.45 9.33 -9.46
N ILE A 126 10.44 10.11 -9.87
CA ILE A 126 9.89 10.10 -11.22
C ILE A 126 9.69 11.52 -11.72
N LYS A 127 9.87 11.72 -13.03
CA LYS A 127 9.51 12.98 -13.69
C LYS A 127 8.11 12.85 -14.27
N ILE A 128 7.19 13.73 -13.88
CA ILE A 128 5.84 13.78 -14.42
C ILE A 128 5.54 15.16 -14.97
N LYS A 129 4.65 15.22 -15.97
CA LYS A 129 4.08 16.47 -16.46
C LYS A 129 3.00 16.95 -15.48
N SER A 130 2.94 18.25 -15.22
CA SER A 130 2.02 18.86 -14.25
C SER A 130 0.53 18.67 -14.53
N ASN A 131 0.16 18.34 -15.77
CA ASN A 131 -1.24 18.27 -16.19
C ASN A 131 -2.07 17.12 -15.60
N ASN A 132 -1.43 16.16 -14.90
CA ASN A 132 -2.12 14.96 -14.42
C ASN A 132 -2.38 14.93 -12.91
N VAL A 133 -1.73 15.80 -12.16
CA VAL A 133 -1.84 15.88 -10.69
C VAL A 133 -1.73 17.33 -10.23
N PRO A 134 -2.36 17.73 -9.12
CA PRO A 134 -2.28 19.09 -8.62
C PRO A 134 -0.87 19.49 -8.21
N THR A 135 -0.57 20.76 -8.36
CA THR A 135 0.66 21.38 -7.83
C THR A 135 0.39 21.92 -6.44
N VAL A 136 1.30 21.70 -5.51
CA VAL A 136 1.25 22.19 -4.13
C VAL A 136 2.32 23.24 -3.93
N LEU A 137 1.95 24.37 -3.34
CA LEU A 137 2.81 25.52 -3.05
C LEU A 137 2.72 25.88 -1.56
N GLY A 138 3.80 26.45 -1.01
CA GLY A 138 3.80 27.10 0.31
C GLY A 138 3.94 26.16 1.51
N SER A 139 4.11 24.85 1.32
CA SER A 139 4.45 23.90 2.37
C SER A 139 5.41 22.83 1.85
N ASP A 140 6.34 22.40 2.71
CA ASP A 140 7.24 21.25 2.52
C ASP A 140 6.89 20.09 3.46
N ASN A 141 5.84 20.24 4.25
CA ASN A 141 5.35 19.21 5.17
C ASN A 141 4.56 18.13 4.42
N PHE A 142 5.24 17.07 4.01
CA PHE A 142 4.62 15.96 3.25
C PHE A 142 3.44 15.31 3.97
N SER A 143 3.48 15.23 5.29
CA SER A 143 2.40 14.62 6.10
C SER A 143 1.13 15.48 6.04
N GLU A 144 1.27 16.80 6.18
CA GLU A 144 0.15 17.74 6.07
C GLU A 144 -0.46 17.74 4.66
N ILE A 145 0.40 17.84 3.64
CA ILE A 145 -0.02 17.80 2.23
C ILE A 145 -0.76 16.50 1.93
N PHE A 146 -0.21 15.38 2.36
CA PHE A 146 -0.82 14.06 2.19
C PHE A 146 -2.19 13.96 2.87
N TYR A 147 -2.29 14.47 4.10
CA TYR A 147 -3.55 14.52 4.86
C TYR A 147 -4.61 15.35 4.13
N VAL A 148 -4.29 16.59 3.74
CA VAL A 148 -5.23 17.50 3.05
C VAL A 148 -5.72 16.89 1.75
N ILE A 149 -4.83 16.36 0.91
CA ILE A 149 -5.24 15.76 -0.36
C ILE A 149 -6.12 14.53 -0.16
N ASN A 150 -5.83 13.69 0.83
CA ASN A 150 -6.68 12.54 1.12
C ASN A 150 -8.03 12.97 1.70
N LEU A 151 -8.07 14.03 2.47
CA LEU A 151 -9.31 14.60 3.00
C LEU A 151 -10.19 15.14 1.85
N LEU A 152 -9.62 15.87 0.88
CA LEU A 152 -10.29 16.31 -0.34
C LEU A 152 -10.84 15.12 -1.14
N LYS A 153 -10.03 14.07 -1.36
CA LYS A 153 -10.45 12.85 -2.04
C LYS A 153 -11.61 12.14 -1.32
N SER A 154 -11.51 11.99 0.00
CA SER A 154 -12.54 11.34 0.80
C SER A 154 -13.88 12.11 0.80
N SER A 155 -13.82 13.39 0.53
CA SER A 155 -14.97 14.30 0.37
C SER A 155 -15.50 14.34 -1.07
N LYS A 156 -15.05 13.41 -1.91
CA LYS A 156 -15.46 13.28 -3.32
C LYS A 156 -15.12 14.52 -4.17
N PHE A 157 -14.16 15.34 -3.77
CA PHE A 157 -13.58 16.32 -4.68
C PHE A 157 -12.89 15.59 -5.83
N GLU A 158 -13.22 15.96 -7.06
CA GLU A 158 -12.58 15.37 -8.23
C GLU A 158 -11.13 15.88 -8.33
N HIS A 159 -10.20 15.02 -7.97
CA HIS A 159 -8.77 15.33 -7.93
C HIS A 159 -8.24 15.91 -9.26
N LYS A 160 -8.79 15.45 -10.38
CA LYS A 160 -8.44 15.93 -11.72
C LYS A 160 -8.88 17.37 -11.98
N LYS A 161 -9.82 17.92 -11.21
CA LYS A 161 -10.29 19.31 -11.32
C LYS A 161 -9.46 20.26 -10.46
N ILE A 162 -8.58 19.75 -9.60
CA ILE A 162 -7.70 20.57 -8.78
C ILE A 162 -6.44 20.88 -9.58
N GLU A 163 -6.18 22.16 -9.82
CA GLU A 163 -4.96 22.65 -10.47
C GLU A 163 -3.85 22.86 -9.46
N LYS A 164 -4.15 23.65 -8.38
CA LYS A 164 -3.18 24.03 -7.36
C LYS A 164 -3.78 23.96 -5.97
N ILE A 165 -2.94 23.69 -4.99
CA ILE A 165 -3.22 23.80 -3.55
C ILE A 165 -2.14 24.70 -2.96
N ILE A 166 -2.54 25.80 -2.34
CA ILE A 166 -1.62 26.80 -1.78
C ILE A 166 -1.75 26.81 -0.27
N PHE A 167 -0.70 26.45 0.42
CA PHE A 167 -0.62 26.52 1.88
C PHE A 167 -0.04 27.84 2.32
N PHE A 168 -0.60 28.41 3.38
CA PHE A 168 -0.16 29.67 3.96
C PHE A 168 0.44 29.43 5.35
N LYS A 169 1.41 30.24 5.74
CA LYS A 169 2.03 30.19 7.08
C LYS A 169 1.01 30.31 8.22
N SER A 170 -0.16 30.89 7.97
CA SER A 170 -1.26 30.98 8.94
C SER A 170 -1.95 29.63 9.22
N GLY A 171 -1.63 28.54 8.49
CA GLY A 171 -2.26 27.22 8.61
C GLY A 171 -3.54 27.08 7.78
N ARG A 172 -3.97 28.11 7.03
CA ARG A 172 -5.05 27.98 6.05
C ARG A 172 -4.50 27.46 4.73
N PHE A 173 -5.38 26.93 3.85
CA PHE A 173 -5.02 26.61 2.48
C PHE A 173 -6.11 26.97 1.49
N ASP A 174 -5.71 27.26 0.26
CA ASP A 174 -6.60 27.58 -0.84
C ASP A 174 -6.49 26.47 -1.90
N VAL A 175 -7.61 26.09 -2.51
CA VAL A 175 -7.68 25.12 -3.59
C VAL A 175 -8.16 25.82 -4.86
N ASN A 176 -7.29 25.87 -5.88
CA ASN A 176 -7.60 26.41 -7.19
C ASN A 176 -8.06 25.27 -8.10
N LEU A 177 -9.22 25.44 -8.72
CA LEU A 177 -9.77 24.49 -9.67
C LEU A 177 -9.44 24.91 -11.12
N ASN A 178 -9.38 23.95 -12.03
CA ASN A 178 -9.09 24.18 -13.46
C ASN A 178 -10.07 25.14 -14.17
N ASN A 179 -11.24 25.37 -13.58
CA ASN A 179 -12.24 26.32 -14.09
C ASN A 179 -12.09 27.75 -13.52
N GLY A 180 -10.97 28.03 -12.86
CA GLY A 180 -10.67 29.33 -12.26
C GLY A 180 -11.32 29.60 -10.88
N VAL A 181 -12.12 28.67 -10.35
CA VAL A 181 -12.71 28.82 -9.02
C VAL A 181 -11.66 28.60 -7.95
N ILE A 182 -11.60 29.50 -6.97
CA ILE A 182 -10.72 29.40 -5.81
C ILE A 182 -11.57 29.15 -4.57
N ILE A 183 -11.26 28.09 -3.84
CA ILE A 183 -11.91 27.73 -2.58
C ILE A 183 -10.93 27.98 -1.46
N LYS A 184 -11.28 28.87 -0.54
CA LYS A 184 -10.44 29.21 0.62
C LYS A 184 -10.90 28.44 1.84
N PHE A 185 -10.01 27.61 2.38
CA PHE A 185 -10.28 26.82 3.58
C PHE A 185 -9.71 27.49 4.84
N PRO A 186 -10.45 27.45 5.96
CA PRO A 186 -9.98 28.06 7.23
C PRO A 186 -8.83 27.25 7.83
N ILE A 187 -8.19 27.79 8.89
CA ILE A 187 -7.13 27.11 9.65
C ILE A 187 -7.64 25.79 10.26
N LYS A 188 -8.86 25.81 10.82
CA LYS A 188 -9.51 24.60 11.34
C LYS A 188 -10.44 24.06 10.27
N TYR A 189 -10.03 22.96 9.64
CA TYR A 189 -10.80 22.28 8.60
C TYR A 189 -11.03 20.81 8.96
N ASN A 190 -12.18 20.33 8.56
CA ASN A 190 -12.55 18.92 8.70
C ASN A 190 -13.31 18.45 7.45
N LYS A 191 -13.70 17.17 7.44
CA LYS A 191 -14.41 16.57 6.32
C LYS A 191 -15.76 17.25 6.04
N GLU A 192 -16.42 17.75 7.06
CA GLU A 192 -17.73 18.41 6.93
C GLU A 192 -17.62 19.75 6.18
N ILE A 193 -16.66 20.58 6.55
CA ILE A 193 -16.37 21.86 5.89
C ILE A 193 -16.05 21.62 4.40
N ILE A 194 -15.26 20.60 4.10
CA ILE A 194 -14.90 20.28 2.73
C ILE A 194 -16.12 19.76 1.95
N ASN A 195 -16.95 18.92 2.55
CA ASN A 195 -18.18 18.44 1.94
C ASN A 195 -19.17 19.59 1.68
N TYR A 196 -19.28 20.53 2.60
CA TYR A 196 -20.11 21.73 2.43
C TYR A 196 -19.65 22.56 1.24
N SER A 197 -18.34 22.86 1.16
CA SER A 197 -17.74 23.59 0.05
C SER A 197 -18.01 22.93 -1.30
N ARG A 198 -17.88 21.60 -1.38
CA ARG A 198 -18.23 20.83 -2.59
C ARG A 198 -19.70 20.96 -2.96
N ASN A 199 -20.61 20.88 -1.97
CA ASN A 199 -22.04 20.99 -2.23
C ASN A 199 -22.42 22.36 -2.77
N LEU A 200 -21.77 23.43 -2.30
CA LEU A 200 -21.93 24.78 -2.84
C LEU A 200 -21.50 24.88 -4.31
N LEU A 201 -20.38 24.25 -4.67
CA LEU A 201 -19.91 24.19 -6.06
C LEU A 201 -20.90 23.49 -6.99
N ASN A 202 -21.53 22.39 -6.51
CA ASN A 202 -22.49 21.64 -7.29
C ASN A 202 -23.79 22.40 -7.47
N LYS A 203 -24.25 23.20 -6.49
CA LYS A 203 -25.44 24.05 -6.59
C LYS A 203 -25.25 25.19 -7.61
N LYS A 204 -24.04 25.80 -7.68
CA LYS A 204 -23.73 26.83 -8.67
C LYS A 204 -23.65 26.32 -10.12
N LYS A 205 -23.63 25.03 -10.35
CA LYS A 205 -23.72 24.44 -11.71
C LYS A 205 -25.15 24.30 -12.23
N ILE A 206 -26.14 24.58 -11.42
CA ILE A 206 -27.58 24.46 -11.74
C ILE A 206 -28.19 25.85 -12.07
N CYS A 207 -27.39 26.91 -11.99
CA CYS A 207 -27.81 28.27 -12.39
C CYS A 207 -27.09 28.70 -13.66
#